data_c5562b75b70261203ad8ad2b210d6d5f
#
_entry.id   c5562b75b70261203ad8ad2b210d6d5f
#
_cell.length_a   1.000
_cell.length_b   1.000
_cell.length_c   1.000
_cell.angle_alpha   90.00
_cell.angle_beta   90.00
_cell.angle_gamma   90.00
#
_symmetry.space_group_name_H-M   'P 1'
#
loop_
_entity.id
_entity.type
_entity.pdbx_description
1 polymer ?
#
loop_
_entity_poly.entity_id
_entity_poly.type
_entity_poly.pdbx_seq_one_letter_code
_entity_poly.pdbx_strand_id
1 'polypeptide(L)'
;MKIENPNPIEWRFSERAQQLQSSFIREILKITQRPEITSFAGGLPSPATFPVDEMKAAFDKVLSENGKVALQYGPTDGYLPLREWIANSLSTASCTIAPEQVLMTSGSQQALDLIGPVLIDEGSRVLVETPSYLGALQAFSVYRPEFKSVATDDHGLVPSSIDPVAEGARMLYALPNFQNPTGRSLSIERRLELVETCARHGIPLIEDDPYGALSYKGEPFPKMLNMNPDGVIYMGSFSKVLTPGIRLGYVVAPLPLVRRLELAKQAADLHTAQLTQMVVYEVIKDGFLAQHIPKIRTLYANQCQVMLDAMAETFPDGVTWTKPEGGMFIWVTLPKHIDAMKLLDQAIAAKVAFVPGAPFYANEPETNTLRLSFVTVPPERIREGVAVLAKLIAAQM
;
A
#
# COMPACT_ATOMS: atom_id res chain seq x y z
N MET A 1 45.84 4.77 -12.86
CA MET A 1 46.04 5.88 -13.78
C MET A 1 44.79 6.74 -13.73
N LYS A 2 44.83 7.94 -13.13
CA LYS A 2 43.71 8.90 -13.16
C LYS A 2 43.77 9.63 -14.48
N ILE A 3 42.67 9.64 -15.22
CA ILE A 3 42.52 10.47 -16.41
C ILE A 3 42.29 11.89 -15.92
N GLU A 4 43.22 12.81 -16.19
CA GLU A 4 43.00 14.24 -16.00
C GLU A 4 41.97 14.68 -17.06
N ASN A 5 40.80 15.03 -16.62
CA ASN A 5 39.73 15.51 -17.48
C ASN A 5 39.75 17.05 -17.45
N PRO A 6 40.25 17.75 -18.47
CA PRO A 6 40.31 19.21 -18.52
C PRO A 6 38.90 19.86 -18.56
N ASN A 7 37.88 19.08 -18.94
CA ASN A 7 36.50 19.52 -18.94
C ASN A 7 35.70 18.63 -17.98
N PRO A 8 35.32 19.08 -16.80
CA PRO A 8 34.47 18.32 -15.89
C PRO A 8 33.14 17.96 -16.58
N ILE A 9 32.72 16.69 -16.40
CA ILE A 9 31.47 16.21 -16.97
C ILE A 9 30.34 16.92 -16.23
N GLU A 10 29.53 17.68 -16.95
CA GLU A 10 28.31 18.30 -16.46
C GLU A 10 27.15 17.35 -16.69
N TRP A 11 26.56 16.82 -15.61
CA TRP A 11 25.45 15.89 -15.68
C TRP A 11 24.14 16.63 -16.05
N ARG A 12 23.61 16.31 -17.23
CA ARG A 12 22.29 16.81 -17.68
C ARG A 12 21.22 15.80 -17.34
N PHE A 13 20.42 16.10 -16.34
CA PHE A 13 19.29 15.25 -15.96
C PHE A 13 18.12 15.43 -16.91
N SER A 14 17.36 14.35 -17.16
CA SER A 14 16.10 14.42 -17.89
C SER A 14 15.09 15.27 -17.13
N GLU A 15 14.11 15.87 -17.82
CA GLU A 15 13.02 16.63 -17.18
C GLU A 15 12.29 15.77 -16.13
N ARG A 16 12.07 14.49 -16.44
CA ARG A 16 11.47 13.53 -15.49
C ARG A 16 12.30 13.38 -14.23
N ALA A 17 13.62 13.28 -14.33
CA ALA A 17 14.51 13.16 -13.17
C ALA A 17 14.57 14.44 -12.34
N GLN A 18 14.45 15.62 -12.95
CA GLN A 18 14.43 16.91 -12.23
C GLN A 18 13.18 17.11 -11.38
N GLN A 19 12.08 16.41 -11.71
CA GLN A 19 10.82 16.48 -10.97
C GLN A 19 10.72 15.47 -9.84
N LEU A 20 11.64 14.50 -9.73
CA LEU A 20 11.66 13.53 -8.65
C LEU A 20 11.92 14.23 -7.32
N GLN A 21 10.98 14.07 -6.40
CA GLN A 21 11.10 14.58 -5.03
C GLN A 21 11.36 13.44 -4.06
N SER A 22 12.08 13.71 -2.97
CA SER A 22 12.24 12.75 -1.90
C SER A 22 10.87 12.46 -1.25
N SER A 23 10.63 11.19 -0.89
CA SER A 23 9.41 10.83 -0.19
C SER A 23 9.40 11.47 1.21
N PHE A 24 8.42 12.33 1.48
CA PHE A 24 8.20 12.93 2.80
C PHE A 24 8.14 11.86 3.92
N ILE A 25 7.45 10.73 3.67
CA ILE A 25 7.42 9.63 4.64
C ILE A 25 8.83 9.07 4.90
N ARG A 26 9.69 8.96 3.89
CA ARG A 26 11.07 8.46 4.08
C ARG A 26 11.89 9.39 4.95
N GLU A 27 11.71 10.70 4.84
CA GLU A 27 12.39 11.66 5.72
C GLU A 27 11.92 11.50 7.17
N ILE A 28 10.61 11.36 7.41
CA ILE A 28 10.08 11.06 8.75
C ILE A 28 10.63 9.72 9.26
N LEU A 29 10.68 8.68 8.43
CA LEU A 29 11.18 7.37 8.83
C LEU A 29 12.65 7.39 9.24
N LYS A 30 13.49 8.26 8.68
CA LYS A 30 14.87 8.45 9.17
C LYS A 30 14.90 8.96 10.61
N ILE A 31 14.01 9.89 10.95
CA ILE A 31 13.90 10.45 12.31
C ILE A 31 13.39 9.39 13.29
N THR A 32 12.44 8.57 12.85
CA THR A 32 11.78 7.55 13.69
C THR A 32 12.63 6.28 13.94
N GLN A 33 13.81 6.17 13.32
CA GLN A 33 14.78 5.12 13.66
C GLN A 33 15.43 5.32 15.04
N ARG A 34 15.27 6.50 15.65
CA ARG A 34 15.79 6.80 16.98
C ARG A 34 14.96 6.05 18.04
N PRO A 35 15.59 5.21 18.90
CA PRO A 35 14.87 4.32 19.82
C PRO A 35 14.05 5.08 20.89
N GLU A 36 14.41 6.33 21.17
CA GLU A 36 13.69 7.17 22.11
C GLU A 36 12.37 7.74 21.56
N ILE A 37 12.10 7.62 20.24
CA ILE A 37 10.88 8.15 19.62
C ILE A 37 9.81 7.06 19.58
N THR A 38 8.64 7.34 20.13
CA THR A 38 7.42 6.55 19.91
C THR A 38 6.87 6.89 18.52
N SER A 39 7.05 5.97 17.57
CA SER A 39 6.69 6.23 16.18
C SER A 39 5.34 5.64 15.80
N PHE A 40 4.36 6.51 15.57
CA PHE A 40 3.09 6.19 14.89
C PHE A 40 3.15 6.51 13.38
N ALA A 41 4.34 6.84 12.85
CA ALA A 41 4.48 7.26 11.45
C ALA A 41 4.62 6.09 10.48
N GLY A 42 5.27 4.99 10.88
CA GLY A 42 5.63 3.90 9.99
C GLY A 42 4.43 3.04 9.54
N GLY A 43 4.29 2.81 8.24
CA GLY A 43 3.39 1.78 7.69
C GLY A 43 4.06 0.40 7.62
N LEU A 44 4.94 0.08 8.56
CA LEU A 44 5.67 -1.19 8.63
C LEU A 44 4.85 -2.21 9.41
N PRO A 45 4.77 -3.48 8.97
CA PRO A 45 4.18 -4.54 9.78
C PRO A 45 5.03 -4.81 11.04
N SER A 46 4.41 -5.37 12.08
CA SER A 46 5.09 -5.69 13.33
C SER A 46 6.12 -6.82 13.12
N PRO A 47 7.40 -6.61 13.49
CA PRO A 47 8.39 -7.67 13.43
C PRO A 47 8.08 -8.89 14.31
N ALA A 48 7.24 -8.72 15.34
CA ALA A 48 6.78 -9.81 16.20
C ALA A 48 5.94 -10.87 15.46
N THR A 49 5.46 -10.52 14.25
CA THR A 49 4.67 -11.44 13.41
C THR A 49 5.48 -12.07 12.27
N PHE A 50 6.78 -11.82 12.17
CA PHE A 50 7.56 -12.40 11.07
C PHE A 50 7.84 -13.88 11.33
N PRO A 51 7.53 -14.77 10.37
CA PRO A 51 7.72 -16.22 10.51
C PRO A 51 9.18 -16.61 10.21
N VAL A 52 10.10 -16.21 11.10
CA VAL A 52 11.56 -16.35 10.87
C VAL A 52 11.98 -17.82 10.76
N ASP A 53 11.43 -18.69 11.60
CA ASP A 53 11.79 -20.11 11.61
C ASP A 53 11.27 -20.83 10.37
N GLU A 54 10.04 -20.56 9.95
CA GLU A 54 9.45 -21.11 8.75
C GLU A 54 10.19 -20.64 7.49
N MET A 55 10.55 -19.35 7.46
CA MET A 55 11.34 -18.80 6.36
C MET A 55 12.72 -19.46 6.29
N LYS A 56 13.40 -19.63 7.43
CA LYS A 56 14.70 -20.29 7.50
C LYS A 56 14.61 -21.74 6.98
N ALA A 57 13.63 -22.51 7.46
CA ALA A 57 13.42 -23.89 7.03
C ALA A 57 13.13 -23.98 5.52
N ALA A 58 12.34 -23.04 4.99
CA ALA A 58 12.05 -22.98 3.56
C ALA A 58 13.28 -22.61 2.71
N PHE A 59 14.12 -21.68 3.16
CA PHE A 59 15.41 -21.39 2.51
C PHE A 59 16.31 -22.60 2.47
N ASP A 60 16.51 -23.28 3.60
CA ASP A 60 17.34 -24.47 3.69
C ASP A 60 16.85 -25.59 2.75
N LYS A 61 15.54 -25.82 2.71
CA LYS A 61 14.91 -26.82 1.84
C LYS A 61 15.07 -26.47 0.37
N VAL A 62 14.72 -25.25 -0.04
CA VAL A 62 14.79 -24.83 -1.46
C VAL A 62 16.23 -24.90 -1.98
N LEU A 63 17.21 -24.45 -1.18
CA LEU A 63 18.61 -24.49 -1.60
C LEU A 63 19.17 -25.91 -1.65
N SER A 64 18.77 -26.79 -0.72
CA SER A 64 19.22 -28.20 -0.70
C SER A 64 18.63 -29.02 -1.85
N GLU A 65 17.33 -28.86 -2.11
CA GLU A 65 16.62 -29.69 -3.09
C GLU A 65 16.68 -29.13 -4.52
N ASN A 66 16.61 -27.79 -4.66
CA ASN A 66 16.44 -27.09 -5.93
C ASN A 66 17.43 -25.91 -6.12
N GLY A 67 18.57 -25.89 -5.40
CA GLY A 67 19.46 -24.74 -5.36
C GLY A 67 19.93 -24.27 -6.75
N LYS A 68 20.23 -25.19 -7.68
CA LYS A 68 20.65 -24.82 -9.04
C LYS A 68 19.56 -24.09 -9.82
N VAL A 69 18.30 -24.42 -9.62
CA VAL A 69 17.14 -23.78 -10.26
C VAL A 69 16.85 -22.45 -9.56
N ALA A 70 16.86 -22.45 -8.24
CA ALA A 70 16.54 -21.27 -7.42
C ALA A 70 17.55 -20.12 -7.62
N LEU A 71 18.81 -20.44 -7.91
CA LEU A 71 19.90 -19.47 -8.13
C LEU A 71 20.11 -19.11 -9.61
N GLN A 72 19.33 -19.66 -10.54
CA GLN A 72 19.37 -19.33 -11.96
C GLN A 72 18.36 -18.22 -12.30
N TYR A 73 18.49 -17.63 -13.47
CA TYR A 73 17.45 -16.79 -14.06
C TYR A 73 16.13 -17.56 -14.17
N GLY A 74 15.04 -16.87 -13.88
CA GLY A 74 13.68 -17.38 -13.99
C GLY A 74 12.88 -16.71 -15.11
N PRO A 75 11.63 -17.16 -15.33
CA PRO A 75 10.71 -16.53 -16.27
C PRO A 75 10.26 -15.14 -15.76
N THR A 76 10.01 -14.23 -16.70
CA THR A 76 9.60 -12.83 -16.38
C THR A 76 8.28 -12.78 -15.63
N ASP A 77 7.32 -13.61 -16.03
CA ASP A 77 6.00 -13.72 -15.40
C ASP A 77 6.06 -14.33 -13.99
N GLY A 78 7.12 -15.08 -13.67
CA GLY A 78 7.41 -15.62 -12.34
C GLY A 78 7.29 -17.15 -12.22
N TYR A 79 7.57 -17.64 -11.02
CA TYR A 79 7.57 -19.05 -10.67
C TYR A 79 6.16 -19.65 -10.78
N LEU A 80 5.95 -20.57 -11.72
CA LEU A 80 4.64 -21.12 -12.05
C LEU A 80 3.86 -21.67 -10.85
N PRO A 81 4.43 -22.52 -9.96
CA PRO A 81 3.68 -23.02 -8.81
C PRO A 81 3.15 -21.93 -7.87
N LEU A 82 3.86 -20.82 -7.73
CA LEU A 82 3.39 -19.68 -6.93
C LEU A 82 2.26 -18.93 -7.66
N ARG A 83 2.36 -18.77 -8.97
CA ARG A 83 1.31 -18.16 -9.81
C ARG A 83 0.03 -18.99 -9.79
N GLU A 84 0.13 -20.30 -9.87
CA GLU A 84 -0.99 -21.25 -9.73
C GLU A 84 -1.64 -21.13 -8.35
N TRP A 85 -0.83 -21.05 -7.28
CA TRP A 85 -1.34 -20.86 -5.93
C TRP A 85 -2.11 -19.53 -5.79
N ILE A 86 -1.56 -18.44 -6.35
CA ILE A 86 -2.21 -17.12 -6.34
C ILE A 86 -3.52 -17.18 -7.14
N ALA A 87 -3.49 -17.70 -8.36
CA ALA A 87 -4.66 -17.82 -9.22
C ALA A 87 -5.79 -18.61 -8.53
N ASN A 88 -5.45 -19.74 -7.93
CA ASN A 88 -6.40 -20.56 -7.17
C ASN A 88 -6.96 -19.82 -5.95
N SER A 89 -6.13 -19.08 -5.21
CA SER A 89 -6.54 -18.32 -4.01
C SER A 89 -7.46 -17.13 -4.33
N LEU A 90 -7.43 -16.62 -5.55
CA LEU A 90 -8.26 -15.51 -6.03
C LEU A 90 -9.47 -15.96 -6.81
N SER A 91 -9.51 -17.22 -7.27
CA SER A 91 -10.63 -17.78 -7.99
C SER A 91 -11.84 -17.99 -7.07
N THR A 92 -13.02 -17.84 -7.64
CA THR A 92 -14.31 -18.14 -6.99
C THR A 92 -15.13 -19.07 -7.85
N ALA A 93 -16.28 -19.54 -7.38
CA ALA A 93 -17.18 -20.37 -8.16
C ALA A 93 -17.69 -19.69 -9.46
N SER A 94 -17.75 -18.35 -9.46
CA SER A 94 -18.22 -17.55 -10.60
C SER A 94 -17.12 -16.90 -11.42
N CYS A 95 -15.88 -16.88 -10.94
CA CYS A 95 -14.76 -16.23 -11.61
C CYS A 95 -13.48 -17.07 -11.45
N THR A 96 -12.99 -17.65 -12.54
CA THR A 96 -11.75 -18.41 -12.57
C THR A 96 -10.62 -17.53 -13.07
N ILE A 97 -9.55 -17.44 -12.28
CA ILE A 97 -8.32 -16.75 -12.64
C ILE A 97 -7.31 -17.79 -13.14
N ALA A 98 -6.79 -17.58 -14.34
CA ALA A 98 -5.75 -18.43 -14.91
C ALA A 98 -4.34 -17.98 -14.43
N PRO A 99 -3.37 -18.90 -14.26
CA PRO A 99 -2.00 -18.55 -13.87
C PRO A 99 -1.34 -17.55 -14.84
N GLU A 100 -1.72 -17.56 -16.11
CA GLU A 100 -1.23 -16.63 -17.15
C GLU A 100 -1.68 -15.17 -16.92
N GLN A 101 -2.71 -14.98 -16.11
CA GLN A 101 -3.18 -13.64 -15.70
C GLN A 101 -2.37 -13.07 -14.52
N VAL A 102 -1.48 -13.87 -13.92
CA VAL A 102 -0.68 -13.49 -12.76
C VAL A 102 0.74 -13.14 -13.19
N LEU A 103 1.18 -11.91 -12.87
CA LEU A 103 2.55 -11.45 -13.05
C LEU A 103 3.17 -11.19 -11.68
N MET A 104 4.28 -11.87 -11.37
CA MET A 104 5.03 -11.64 -10.13
C MET A 104 5.82 -10.35 -10.19
N THR A 105 5.84 -9.61 -9.08
CA THR A 105 6.55 -8.32 -8.98
C THR A 105 7.42 -8.25 -7.73
N SER A 106 8.44 -7.37 -7.77
CA SER A 106 9.31 -7.09 -6.63
C SER A 106 8.63 -6.18 -5.60
N GLY A 107 7.47 -6.66 -5.07
CA GLY A 107 6.51 -5.95 -4.23
C GLY A 107 5.51 -5.13 -5.06
N SER A 108 4.41 -4.70 -4.41
CA SER A 108 3.36 -3.90 -5.07
C SER A 108 3.86 -2.55 -5.58
N GLN A 109 4.95 -2.00 -5.03
CA GLN A 109 5.56 -0.77 -5.55
C GLN A 109 6.04 -0.93 -6.99
N GLN A 110 6.62 -2.10 -7.34
CA GLN A 110 6.98 -2.37 -8.74
C GLN A 110 5.74 -2.55 -9.62
N ALA A 111 4.66 -3.12 -9.09
CA ALA A 111 3.40 -3.19 -9.84
C ALA A 111 2.90 -1.80 -10.26
N LEU A 112 2.91 -0.82 -9.34
CA LEU A 112 2.59 0.58 -9.65
C LEU A 112 3.54 1.16 -10.70
N ASP A 113 4.85 0.90 -10.56
CA ASP A 113 5.87 1.39 -11.49
C ASP A 113 5.71 0.80 -12.89
N LEU A 114 5.28 -0.47 -13.02
CA LEU A 114 5.01 -1.11 -14.31
C LEU A 114 3.69 -0.65 -14.95
N ILE A 115 2.66 -0.38 -14.15
CA ILE A 115 1.37 0.13 -14.64
C ILE A 115 1.54 1.52 -15.23
N GLY A 116 2.38 2.36 -14.63
CA GLY A 116 2.64 3.72 -15.08
C GLY A 116 2.96 3.81 -16.59
N PRO A 117 4.06 3.24 -17.08
CA PRO A 117 4.46 3.36 -18.49
C PRO A 117 3.53 2.62 -19.47
N VAL A 118 2.68 1.71 -18.98
CA VAL A 118 1.74 0.96 -19.83
C VAL A 118 0.44 1.71 -20.03
N LEU A 119 -0.03 2.49 -19.03
CA LEU A 119 -1.34 3.14 -19.06
C LEU A 119 -1.27 4.67 -19.06
N ILE A 120 -0.15 5.30 -18.69
CA ILE A 120 -0.06 6.74 -18.46
C ILE A 120 0.89 7.37 -19.47
N ASP A 121 0.36 8.27 -20.30
CA ASP A 121 1.12 9.27 -21.05
C ASP A 121 1.12 10.61 -20.28
N GLU A 122 2.00 11.54 -20.64
CA GLU A 122 2.00 12.90 -20.11
C GLU A 122 0.63 13.56 -20.33
N GLY A 123 0.05 14.15 -19.28
CA GLY A 123 -1.27 14.76 -19.31
C GLY A 123 -2.44 13.78 -19.26
N SER A 124 -2.18 12.45 -19.21
CA SER A 124 -3.25 11.47 -19.00
C SER A 124 -4.01 11.73 -17.71
N ARG A 125 -5.33 11.67 -17.76
CA ARG A 125 -6.16 11.82 -16.57
C ARG A 125 -6.16 10.52 -15.75
N VAL A 126 -5.72 10.62 -14.49
CA VAL A 126 -5.69 9.51 -13.53
C VAL A 126 -6.59 9.87 -12.35
N LEU A 127 -7.63 9.06 -12.12
CA LEU A 127 -8.54 9.23 -11.00
C LEU A 127 -7.96 8.59 -9.75
N VAL A 128 -8.04 9.30 -8.63
CA VAL A 128 -7.53 8.84 -7.33
C VAL A 128 -8.49 9.24 -6.21
N GLU A 129 -8.54 8.42 -5.16
CA GLU A 129 -9.22 8.77 -3.92
C GLU A 129 -8.61 10.04 -3.29
N THR A 130 -9.38 10.74 -2.48
CA THR A 130 -8.87 11.91 -1.75
C THR A 130 -9.23 11.78 -0.25
N PRO A 131 -8.25 11.53 0.65
CA PRO A 131 -6.82 11.29 0.37
C PRO A 131 -6.53 9.92 -0.26
N SER A 132 -5.33 9.74 -0.86
CA SER A 132 -4.90 8.53 -1.54
C SER A 132 -3.54 8.05 -1.03
N TYR A 133 -3.13 6.84 -1.43
CA TYR A 133 -1.84 6.28 -1.06
C TYR A 133 -0.69 7.05 -1.70
N LEU A 134 0.15 7.65 -0.86
CA LEU A 134 1.28 8.46 -1.32
C LEU A 134 2.25 7.71 -2.24
N GLY A 135 2.45 6.39 -2.01
CA GLY A 135 3.32 5.58 -2.87
C GLY A 135 2.81 5.43 -4.30
N ALA A 136 1.48 5.39 -4.50
CA ALA A 136 0.88 5.39 -5.83
C ALA A 136 0.98 6.77 -6.49
N LEU A 137 0.66 7.84 -5.75
CA LEU A 137 0.80 9.21 -6.25
C LEU A 137 2.24 9.47 -6.72
N GLN A 138 3.25 9.05 -5.94
CA GLN A 138 4.67 9.20 -6.30
C GLN A 138 5.06 8.36 -7.52
N ALA A 139 4.62 7.09 -7.60
CA ALA A 139 4.94 6.23 -8.73
C ALA A 139 4.36 6.78 -10.05
N PHE A 140 3.11 7.23 -10.01
CA PHE A 140 2.45 7.76 -11.21
C PHE A 140 2.92 9.17 -11.58
N SER A 141 3.30 10.02 -10.62
CA SER A 141 3.80 11.38 -10.88
C SER A 141 5.02 11.41 -11.82
N VAL A 142 5.80 10.32 -11.87
CA VAL A 142 6.94 10.17 -12.80
C VAL A 142 6.50 10.31 -14.27
N TYR A 143 5.24 9.97 -14.57
CA TYR A 143 4.65 10.00 -15.92
C TYR A 143 3.86 11.29 -16.20
N ARG A 144 3.86 12.25 -15.25
CA ARG A 144 3.20 13.57 -15.38
C ARG A 144 1.70 13.49 -15.72
N PRO A 145 0.90 12.66 -15.01
CA PRO A 145 -0.53 12.65 -15.24
C PRO A 145 -1.22 13.91 -14.73
N GLU A 146 -2.42 14.16 -15.21
CA GLU A 146 -3.37 15.03 -14.55
C GLU A 146 -4.16 14.23 -13.51
N PHE A 147 -3.84 14.34 -12.22
CA PHE A 147 -4.64 13.71 -11.18
C PHE A 147 -5.99 14.41 -11.04
N LYS A 148 -7.05 13.62 -10.97
CA LYS A 148 -8.40 14.07 -10.60
C LYS A 148 -8.83 13.35 -9.34
N SER A 149 -9.15 14.13 -8.32
CA SER A 149 -9.67 13.62 -7.05
C SER A 149 -11.10 13.13 -7.22
N VAL A 150 -11.36 11.92 -6.73
CA VAL A 150 -12.70 11.35 -6.54
C VAL A 150 -13.04 11.52 -5.05
N ALA A 151 -14.24 12.01 -4.76
CA ALA A 151 -14.66 12.27 -3.38
C ALA A 151 -14.72 11.01 -2.54
N THR A 152 -14.44 11.17 -1.26
CA THR A 152 -14.58 10.11 -0.24
C THR A 152 -15.45 10.61 0.90
N ASP A 153 -16.18 9.67 1.55
CA ASP A 153 -16.94 9.89 2.77
C ASP A 153 -16.49 8.91 3.88
N ASP A 154 -17.26 8.76 4.93
CA ASP A 154 -16.94 7.83 6.03
C ASP A 154 -16.97 6.35 5.61
N HIS A 155 -17.53 6.04 4.44
CA HIS A 155 -17.58 4.72 3.83
C HIS A 155 -16.58 4.54 2.67
N GLY A 156 -15.63 5.47 2.51
CA GLY A 156 -14.59 5.46 1.46
C GLY A 156 -15.02 6.18 0.18
N LEU A 157 -14.50 5.76 -0.97
CA LEU A 157 -14.73 6.37 -2.28
C LEU A 157 -16.22 6.41 -2.63
N VAL A 158 -16.68 7.57 -3.13
CA VAL A 158 -18.08 7.83 -3.57
C VAL A 158 -18.16 7.64 -5.09
N PRO A 159 -18.75 6.53 -5.61
CA PRO A 159 -18.75 6.22 -7.04
C PRO A 159 -19.41 7.28 -7.92
N SER A 160 -20.50 7.90 -7.47
CA SER A 160 -21.19 8.96 -8.24
C SER A 160 -20.33 10.22 -8.46
N SER A 161 -19.26 10.41 -7.67
CA SER A 161 -18.32 11.52 -7.88
C SER A 161 -17.32 11.27 -9.03
N ILE A 162 -17.35 10.09 -9.65
CA ILE A 162 -16.58 9.77 -10.86
C ILE A 162 -17.20 10.44 -12.08
N ASP A 163 -18.53 10.45 -12.20
CA ASP A 163 -19.24 10.92 -13.41
C ASP A 163 -18.74 12.28 -13.92
N PRO A 164 -18.55 13.34 -13.09
CA PRO A 164 -18.09 14.64 -13.59
C PRO A 164 -16.63 14.65 -14.06
N VAL A 165 -15.81 13.66 -13.69
CA VAL A 165 -14.36 13.62 -13.99
C VAL A 165 -13.97 12.43 -14.88
N ALA A 166 -14.95 11.62 -15.29
CA ALA A 166 -14.74 10.36 -16.03
C ALA A 166 -14.18 10.56 -17.45
N GLU A 167 -14.55 11.69 -18.12
CA GLU A 167 -14.18 11.92 -19.51
C GLU A 167 -12.67 11.92 -19.71
N GLY A 168 -12.17 11.05 -20.57
CA GLY A 168 -10.75 10.89 -20.87
C GLY A 168 -9.91 10.26 -19.77
N ALA A 169 -10.53 9.74 -18.71
CA ALA A 169 -9.81 9.05 -17.65
C ALA A 169 -9.15 7.75 -18.16
N ARG A 170 -7.89 7.56 -17.87
CA ARG A 170 -7.11 6.38 -18.27
C ARG A 170 -7.24 5.22 -17.28
N MET A 171 -7.45 5.54 -16.00
CA MET A 171 -7.63 4.56 -14.94
C MET A 171 -8.13 5.23 -13.66
N LEU A 172 -8.71 4.44 -12.76
CA LEU A 172 -8.97 4.80 -11.36
C LEU A 172 -8.11 3.93 -10.45
N TYR A 173 -7.40 4.54 -9.50
CA TYR A 173 -6.65 3.84 -8.46
C TYR A 173 -7.43 3.90 -7.13
N ALA A 174 -7.69 2.73 -6.53
CA ALA A 174 -8.40 2.60 -5.26
C ALA A 174 -7.78 1.56 -4.32
N LEU A 175 -7.82 1.85 -3.00
CA LEU A 175 -7.55 0.91 -1.92
C LEU A 175 -8.86 0.58 -1.20
N PRO A 176 -9.58 -0.48 -1.58
CA PRO A 176 -10.92 -0.74 -1.05
C PRO A 176 -10.94 -1.32 0.36
N ASN A 177 -9.80 -1.79 0.89
CA ASN A 177 -9.70 -2.46 2.18
C ASN A 177 -8.76 -1.72 3.13
N PHE A 178 -9.30 -1.23 4.27
CA PHE A 178 -8.51 -0.60 5.33
C PHE A 178 -7.48 0.40 4.78
N GLN A 179 -7.98 1.29 3.94
CA GLN A 179 -7.24 2.20 3.07
C GLN A 179 -6.09 2.91 3.81
N ASN A 180 -4.97 3.04 3.16
CA ASN A 180 -3.89 3.94 3.56
C ASN A 180 -4.08 5.29 2.84
N PRO A 181 -4.42 6.40 3.55
CA PRO A 181 -4.16 6.60 4.98
C PRO A 181 -5.37 6.43 5.93
N THR A 182 -6.61 6.32 5.45
CA THR A 182 -7.82 6.57 6.26
C THR A 182 -8.25 5.40 7.15
N GLY A 183 -7.81 4.19 6.89
CA GLY A 183 -8.30 2.98 7.55
C GLY A 183 -9.72 2.57 7.16
N ARG A 184 -10.38 3.30 6.25
CA ARG A 184 -11.73 3.01 5.77
C ARG A 184 -11.78 1.82 4.83
N SER A 185 -12.94 1.17 4.73
CA SER A 185 -13.19 0.08 3.77
C SER A 185 -14.49 0.32 3.03
N LEU A 186 -14.51 -0.03 1.73
CA LEU A 186 -15.73 0.01 0.93
C LEU A 186 -16.66 -1.15 1.34
N SER A 187 -17.96 -0.87 1.49
CA SER A 187 -18.99 -1.90 1.62
C SER A 187 -19.13 -2.72 0.33
N ILE A 188 -19.84 -3.84 0.39
CA ILE A 188 -20.08 -4.69 -0.78
C ILE A 188 -20.86 -3.91 -1.84
N GLU A 189 -21.89 -3.16 -1.42
CA GLU A 189 -22.73 -2.34 -2.31
C GLU A 189 -21.90 -1.25 -2.99
N ARG A 190 -21.00 -0.59 -2.23
CA ARG A 190 -20.12 0.45 -2.76
C ARG A 190 -19.11 -0.09 -3.77
N ARG A 191 -18.62 -1.34 -3.57
CA ARG A 191 -17.75 -2.03 -4.53
C ARG A 191 -18.46 -2.33 -5.84
N LEU A 192 -19.69 -2.85 -5.77
CA LEU A 192 -20.52 -3.12 -6.95
C LEU A 192 -20.78 -1.83 -7.74
N GLU A 193 -21.25 -0.78 -7.07
CA GLU A 193 -21.50 0.53 -7.68
C GLU A 193 -20.21 1.10 -8.33
N LEU A 194 -19.06 0.94 -7.69
CA LEU A 194 -17.77 1.41 -8.21
C LEU A 194 -17.37 0.65 -9.48
N VAL A 195 -17.48 -0.67 -9.47
CA VAL A 195 -17.18 -1.52 -10.63
C VAL A 195 -18.12 -1.21 -11.79
N GLU A 196 -19.42 -1.05 -11.53
CA GLU A 196 -20.42 -0.69 -12.54
C GLU A 196 -20.18 0.71 -13.13
N THR A 197 -19.82 1.67 -12.27
CA THR A 197 -19.51 3.03 -12.72
C THR A 197 -18.25 3.05 -13.60
N CYS A 198 -17.19 2.37 -13.18
CA CYS A 198 -15.97 2.25 -13.99
C CYS A 198 -16.25 1.55 -15.33
N ALA A 199 -17.02 0.47 -15.33
CA ALA A 199 -17.40 -0.26 -16.54
C ALA A 199 -18.23 0.61 -17.50
N ARG A 200 -19.21 1.37 -16.99
CA ARG A 200 -20.05 2.29 -17.76
C ARG A 200 -19.23 3.35 -18.50
N HIS A 201 -18.16 3.84 -17.88
CA HIS A 201 -17.28 4.85 -18.47
C HIS A 201 -16.07 4.24 -19.21
N GLY A 202 -15.91 2.92 -19.22
CA GLY A 202 -14.76 2.25 -19.84
C GLY A 202 -13.43 2.55 -19.13
N ILE A 203 -13.46 2.81 -17.82
CA ILE A 203 -12.28 3.16 -17.01
C ILE A 203 -11.72 1.91 -16.34
N PRO A 204 -10.47 1.50 -16.62
CA PRO A 204 -9.80 0.45 -15.87
C PRO A 204 -9.71 0.80 -14.38
N LEU A 205 -10.07 -0.15 -13.50
CA LEU A 205 -10.02 0.01 -12.05
C LEU A 205 -8.81 -0.75 -11.48
N ILE A 206 -7.92 -0.05 -10.80
CA ILE A 206 -6.83 -0.67 -10.04
C ILE A 206 -7.33 -0.91 -8.62
N GLU A 207 -7.42 -2.19 -8.23
CA GLU A 207 -7.71 -2.64 -6.88
C GLU A 207 -6.40 -2.99 -6.18
N ASP A 208 -5.86 -2.05 -5.38
CA ASP A 208 -4.66 -2.30 -4.57
C ASP A 208 -5.07 -2.85 -3.21
N ASP A 209 -4.73 -4.12 -2.93
CA ASP A 209 -5.22 -4.86 -1.75
C ASP A 209 -4.10 -5.45 -0.88
N PRO A 210 -3.26 -4.62 -0.26
CA PRO A 210 -2.25 -5.12 0.66
C PRO A 210 -2.82 -5.46 2.06
N TYR A 211 -4.03 -5.04 2.39
CA TYR A 211 -4.60 -5.12 3.75
C TYR A 211 -5.84 -5.99 3.88
N GLY A 212 -6.47 -6.45 2.80
CA GLY A 212 -7.74 -7.19 2.84
C GLY A 212 -7.73 -8.42 3.73
N ALA A 213 -6.58 -9.09 3.84
CA ALA A 213 -6.40 -10.19 4.77
C ALA A 213 -6.35 -9.76 6.26
N LEU A 214 -6.25 -8.47 6.57
CA LEU A 214 -6.09 -7.94 7.94
C LEU A 214 -7.41 -7.47 8.58
N SER A 215 -8.55 -8.03 8.19
CA SER A 215 -9.84 -7.80 8.84
C SER A 215 -9.86 -8.38 10.25
N TYR A 216 -10.17 -7.56 11.25
CA TYR A 216 -10.29 -8.02 12.65
C TYR A 216 -11.56 -8.83 12.90
N LYS A 217 -12.58 -8.66 12.05
CA LYS A 217 -13.85 -9.39 12.10
C LYS A 217 -13.83 -10.75 11.38
N GLY A 218 -12.72 -11.09 10.75
CA GLY A 218 -12.47 -12.42 10.17
C GLY A 218 -12.71 -12.53 8.68
N GLU A 219 -13.91 -12.33 8.19
CA GLU A 219 -14.25 -12.52 6.77
C GLU A 219 -13.67 -11.42 5.89
N PRO A 220 -12.94 -11.78 4.82
CA PRO A 220 -12.47 -10.81 3.83
C PRO A 220 -13.64 -10.31 2.97
N PHE A 221 -13.57 -9.06 2.57
CA PHE A 221 -14.50 -8.52 1.57
C PHE A 221 -14.31 -9.19 0.21
N PRO A 222 -15.39 -9.34 -0.59
CA PRO A 222 -15.29 -9.81 -1.96
C PRO A 222 -14.43 -8.84 -2.79
N LYS A 223 -13.57 -9.40 -3.65
CA LYS A 223 -12.69 -8.62 -4.50
C LYS A 223 -13.43 -8.07 -5.71
N MET A 224 -13.16 -6.83 -6.08
CA MET A 224 -13.71 -6.22 -7.28
C MET A 224 -13.21 -6.91 -8.55
N LEU A 225 -12.01 -7.52 -8.51
CA LEU A 225 -11.53 -8.42 -9.56
C LEU A 225 -12.55 -9.51 -9.92
N ASN A 226 -13.19 -10.13 -8.93
CA ASN A 226 -14.16 -11.19 -9.16
C ASN A 226 -15.53 -10.69 -9.68
N MET A 227 -15.79 -9.38 -9.55
CA MET A 227 -17.01 -8.73 -10.07
C MET A 227 -16.86 -8.33 -11.54
N ASN A 228 -15.64 -7.95 -11.96
CA ASN A 228 -15.32 -7.57 -13.35
C ASN A 228 -13.86 -7.91 -13.69
N PRO A 229 -13.54 -9.18 -14.03
CA PRO A 229 -12.17 -9.60 -14.30
C PRO A 229 -11.55 -8.97 -15.55
N ASP A 230 -12.36 -8.43 -16.46
CA ASP A 230 -11.90 -7.77 -17.69
C ASP A 230 -11.63 -6.27 -17.50
N GLY A 231 -12.16 -5.66 -16.45
CA GLY A 231 -12.02 -4.23 -16.16
C GLY A 231 -11.19 -3.90 -14.93
N VAL A 232 -10.83 -4.90 -14.11
CA VAL A 232 -10.09 -4.71 -12.85
C VAL A 232 -8.66 -5.24 -12.97
N ILE A 233 -7.73 -4.42 -12.50
CA ILE A 233 -6.31 -4.75 -12.29
C ILE A 233 -6.14 -4.94 -10.79
N TYR A 234 -5.96 -6.17 -10.33
CA TYR A 234 -5.75 -6.47 -8.92
C TYR A 234 -4.27 -6.49 -8.57
N MET A 235 -3.91 -5.84 -7.47
CA MET A 235 -2.56 -5.85 -6.94
C MET A 235 -2.54 -6.48 -5.54
N GLY A 236 -1.71 -7.49 -5.36
CA GLY A 236 -1.52 -8.17 -4.09
C GLY A 236 -0.07 -8.10 -3.60
N SER A 237 0.11 -8.30 -2.30
CA SER A 237 1.43 -8.25 -1.66
C SER A 237 1.57 -9.23 -0.50
N PHE A 238 2.72 -9.87 -0.39
CA PHE A 238 3.08 -10.69 0.77
C PHE A 238 3.66 -9.85 1.93
N SER A 239 3.88 -8.55 1.73
CA SER A 239 4.54 -7.67 2.71
C SER A 239 3.79 -7.53 4.03
N LYS A 240 2.45 -7.69 4.06
CA LYS A 240 1.63 -7.47 5.26
C LYS A 240 1.16 -8.75 5.92
N VAL A 241 1.20 -9.86 5.20
CA VAL A 241 0.74 -11.18 5.66
C VAL A 241 1.89 -12.18 5.89
N LEU A 242 3.10 -11.85 5.42
CA LEU A 242 4.31 -12.67 5.62
C LEU A 242 5.45 -11.79 6.15
N THR A 243 6.21 -11.15 5.26
CA THR A 243 7.26 -10.19 5.65
C THR A 243 7.58 -9.22 4.51
N PRO A 244 7.83 -7.93 4.81
CA PRO A 244 8.12 -6.94 3.78
C PRO A 244 9.51 -7.08 3.16
N GLY A 245 10.46 -7.70 3.88
CA GLY A 245 11.86 -7.82 3.47
C GLY A 245 12.08 -8.70 2.24
N ILE A 246 11.17 -9.64 1.97
CA ILE A 246 11.25 -10.53 0.81
C ILE A 246 10.93 -9.83 -0.52
N ARG A 247 10.37 -8.64 -0.48
CA ARG A 247 10.05 -7.85 -1.67
C ARG A 247 9.25 -8.62 -2.73
N LEU A 248 8.12 -9.22 -2.34
CA LEU A 248 7.29 -10.01 -3.25
C LEU A 248 5.84 -9.51 -3.26
N GLY A 249 5.33 -9.30 -4.47
CA GLY A 249 3.96 -8.94 -4.79
C GLY A 249 3.57 -9.52 -6.14
N TYR A 250 2.37 -9.19 -6.59
CA TYR A 250 1.85 -9.66 -7.87
C TYR A 250 0.76 -8.75 -8.41
N VAL A 251 0.57 -8.82 -9.73
CA VAL A 251 -0.55 -8.20 -10.45
C VAL A 251 -1.39 -9.33 -11.07
N VAL A 252 -2.70 -9.19 -11.02
CA VAL A 252 -3.65 -10.02 -11.78
C VAL A 252 -4.47 -9.11 -12.67
N ALA A 253 -4.47 -9.37 -13.98
CA ALA A 253 -5.12 -8.54 -14.96
C ALA A 253 -5.54 -9.34 -16.20
N PRO A 254 -6.35 -8.76 -17.11
CA PRO A 254 -6.63 -9.35 -18.40
C PRO A 254 -5.36 -9.67 -19.20
N LEU A 255 -5.32 -10.79 -19.90
CA LEU A 255 -4.13 -11.26 -20.65
C LEU A 255 -3.50 -10.21 -21.59
N PRO A 256 -4.27 -9.41 -22.36
CA PRO A 256 -3.67 -8.37 -23.18
C PRO A 256 -2.84 -7.35 -22.40
N LEU A 257 -3.27 -7.02 -21.16
CA LEU A 257 -2.56 -6.10 -20.29
C LEU A 257 -1.35 -6.78 -19.62
N VAL A 258 -1.50 -8.01 -19.12
CA VAL A 258 -0.38 -8.77 -18.53
C VAL A 258 0.79 -8.84 -19.51
N ARG A 259 0.55 -9.12 -20.78
CA ARG A 259 1.59 -9.14 -21.82
C ARG A 259 2.33 -7.82 -21.98
N ARG A 260 1.66 -6.68 -21.81
CA ARG A 260 2.30 -5.37 -21.85
C ARG A 260 3.10 -5.07 -20.57
N LEU A 261 2.56 -5.45 -19.41
CA LEU A 261 3.27 -5.35 -18.14
C LEU A 261 4.52 -6.24 -18.12
N GLU A 262 4.44 -7.44 -18.71
CA GLU A 262 5.58 -8.35 -18.84
C GLU A 262 6.72 -7.73 -19.70
N LEU A 263 6.38 -7.12 -20.84
CA LEU A 263 7.37 -6.42 -21.66
C LEU A 263 8.03 -5.24 -20.91
N ALA A 264 7.24 -4.48 -20.17
CA ALA A 264 7.77 -3.40 -19.33
C ALA A 264 8.69 -3.95 -18.22
N LYS A 265 8.31 -5.09 -17.61
CA LYS A 265 9.11 -5.76 -16.58
C LYS A 265 10.41 -6.32 -17.13
N GLN A 266 10.42 -6.91 -18.33
CA GLN A 266 11.65 -7.37 -19.00
C GLN A 266 12.66 -6.22 -19.14
N ALA A 267 12.18 -5.03 -19.47
CA ALA A 267 13.04 -3.86 -19.60
C ALA A 267 13.51 -3.29 -18.24
N ALA A 268 12.71 -3.47 -17.17
CA ALA A 268 12.98 -2.90 -15.85
C ALA A 268 13.95 -3.75 -15.01
N ASP A 269 13.67 -5.06 -14.85
CA ASP A 269 14.44 -5.93 -13.96
C ASP A 269 14.56 -7.38 -14.44
N LEU A 270 14.10 -7.67 -15.65
CA LEU A 270 14.08 -8.98 -16.28
C LEU A 270 13.06 -9.94 -15.62
N HIS A 271 13.19 -10.20 -14.34
CA HIS A 271 12.26 -11.00 -13.53
C HIS A 271 12.44 -10.74 -12.03
N THR A 272 11.42 -11.02 -11.25
CA THR A 272 11.51 -11.04 -9.78
C THR A 272 12.38 -12.21 -9.31
N ALA A 273 13.17 -12.03 -8.24
CA ALA A 273 14.11 -13.03 -7.76
C ALA A 273 13.47 -14.42 -7.61
N GLN A 274 13.96 -15.41 -8.36
CA GLN A 274 13.45 -16.78 -8.41
C GLN A 274 13.50 -17.47 -7.04
N LEU A 275 14.63 -17.35 -6.34
CA LEU A 275 14.83 -17.91 -5.01
C LEU A 275 13.74 -17.44 -4.04
N THR A 276 13.45 -16.15 -4.01
CA THR A 276 12.43 -15.58 -3.12
C THR A 276 11.05 -16.13 -3.40
N GLN A 277 10.67 -16.30 -4.68
CA GLN A 277 9.38 -16.85 -5.08
C GLN A 277 9.25 -18.32 -4.65
N MET A 278 10.31 -19.12 -4.86
CA MET A 278 10.33 -20.54 -4.45
C MET A 278 10.24 -20.70 -2.93
N VAL A 279 10.96 -19.86 -2.16
CA VAL A 279 10.92 -19.85 -0.69
C VAL A 279 9.52 -19.48 -0.18
N VAL A 280 8.92 -18.40 -0.73
CA VAL A 280 7.56 -18.03 -0.33
C VAL A 280 6.56 -19.12 -0.64
N TYR A 281 6.62 -19.71 -1.83
CA TYR A 281 5.76 -20.85 -2.19
C TYR A 281 5.93 -22.00 -1.20
N GLU A 282 7.17 -22.36 -0.84
CA GLU A 282 7.45 -23.44 0.11
C GLU A 282 6.81 -23.19 1.48
N VAL A 283 6.82 -21.93 1.95
CA VAL A 283 6.16 -21.56 3.21
C VAL A 283 4.64 -21.66 3.14
N ILE A 284 4.03 -21.19 2.03
CA ILE A 284 2.57 -20.98 2.00
C ILE A 284 1.75 -22.13 1.43
N LYS A 285 2.35 -23.02 0.63
CA LYS A 285 1.67 -24.06 -0.16
C LYS A 285 0.77 -24.99 0.67
N ASP A 286 1.16 -25.28 1.91
CA ASP A 286 0.48 -26.22 2.80
C ASP A 286 -0.42 -25.52 3.83
N GLY A 287 -0.93 -24.30 3.49
CA GLY A 287 -1.95 -23.62 4.30
C GLY A 287 -1.39 -22.81 5.48
N PHE A 288 -0.11 -22.49 5.52
CA PHE A 288 0.53 -21.73 6.58
C PHE A 288 -0.21 -20.40 6.85
N LEU A 289 -0.60 -19.65 5.81
CA LEU A 289 -1.25 -18.34 5.97
C LEU A 289 -2.58 -18.43 6.73
N ALA A 290 -3.32 -19.52 6.61
CA ALA A 290 -4.59 -19.72 7.33
C ALA A 290 -4.38 -19.77 8.86
N GLN A 291 -3.22 -20.20 9.33
CA GLN A 291 -2.87 -20.25 10.77
C GLN A 291 -2.12 -18.99 11.21
N HIS A 292 -1.40 -18.34 10.31
CA HIS A 292 -0.54 -17.20 10.60
C HIS A 292 -1.31 -15.87 10.64
N ILE A 293 -2.18 -15.62 9.65
CA ILE A 293 -2.95 -14.37 9.56
C ILE A 293 -3.81 -14.10 10.82
N PRO A 294 -4.49 -15.09 11.44
CA PRO A 294 -5.22 -14.85 12.68
C PRO A 294 -4.36 -14.29 13.82
N LYS A 295 -3.09 -14.70 13.91
CA LYS A 295 -2.15 -14.18 14.93
C LYS A 295 -1.86 -12.70 14.69
N ILE A 296 -1.64 -12.31 13.42
CA ILE A 296 -1.45 -10.90 13.04
C ILE A 296 -2.70 -10.07 13.38
N ARG A 297 -3.88 -10.57 12.99
CA ARG A 297 -5.17 -9.91 13.27
C ARG A 297 -5.39 -9.67 14.75
N THR A 298 -5.14 -10.68 15.59
CA THR A 298 -5.29 -10.57 17.05
C THR A 298 -4.37 -9.49 17.63
N LEU A 299 -3.09 -9.50 17.23
CA LEU A 299 -2.13 -8.49 17.69
C LEU A 299 -2.58 -7.08 17.29
N TYR A 300 -2.92 -6.88 16.01
CA TYR A 300 -3.26 -5.56 15.48
C TYR A 300 -4.60 -5.05 16.01
N ALA A 301 -5.59 -5.93 16.19
CA ALA A 301 -6.88 -5.59 16.81
C ALA A 301 -6.69 -5.05 18.23
N ASN A 302 -5.85 -5.72 19.04
CA ASN A 302 -5.54 -5.26 20.40
C ASN A 302 -4.85 -3.88 20.40
N GLN A 303 -3.83 -3.68 19.57
CA GLN A 303 -3.13 -2.40 19.48
C GLN A 303 -4.03 -1.27 18.95
N CYS A 304 -4.89 -1.58 17.98
CA CYS A 304 -5.91 -0.64 17.49
C CYS A 304 -6.85 -0.21 18.61
N GLN A 305 -7.39 -1.17 19.35
CA GLN A 305 -8.32 -0.87 20.44
C GLN A 305 -7.66 -0.02 21.53
N VAL A 306 -6.43 -0.35 21.94
CA VAL A 306 -5.67 0.45 22.91
C VAL A 306 -5.47 1.89 22.44
N MET A 307 -5.19 2.10 21.14
CA MET A 307 -5.03 3.45 20.58
C MET A 307 -6.36 4.20 20.55
N LEU A 308 -7.45 3.54 20.14
CA LEU A 308 -8.79 4.14 20.12
C LEU A 308 -9.27 4.53 21.53
N ASP A 309 -9.07 3.68 22.52
CA ASP A 309 -9.41 3.95 23.92
C ASP A 309 -8.61 5.14 24.46
N ALA A 310 -7.30 5.14 24.25
CA ALA A 310 -6.42 6.24 24.68
C ALA A 310 -6.81 7.58 24.04
N MET A 311 -7.18 7.58 22.74
CA MET A 311 -7.67 8.79 22.05
C MET A 311 -9.01 9.26 22.61
N ALA A 312 -9.95 8.33 22.87
CA ALA A 312 -11.25 8.66 23.44
C ALA A 312 -11.15 9.25 24.87
N GLU A 313 -10.15 8.79 25.64
CA GLU A 313 -9.90 9.25 27.01
C GLU A 313 -9.20 10.64 27.07
N THR A 314 -8.40 10.99 26.03
CA THR A 314 -7.43 12.08 26.17
C THR A 314 -7.53 13.18 25.11
N PHE A 315 -8.06 12.89 23.92
CA PHE A 315 -8.12 13.92 22.86
C PHE A 315 -9.20 14.95 23.20
N PRO A 316 -8.91 16.24 22.95
CA PRO A 316 -9.85 17.33 23.23
C PRO A 316 -11.06 17.29 22.27
N ASP A 317 -12.15 17.94 22.69
CA ASP A 317 -13.33 18.14 21.86
C ASP A 317 -12.97 18.80 20.52
N GLY A 318 -13.67 18.40 19.43
CA GLY A 318 -13.42 18.94 18.10
C GLY A 318 -12.35 18.16 17.29
N VAL A 319 -11.67 17.19 17.89
CA VAL A 319 -10.85 16.21 17.19
C VAL A 319 -11.68 14.97 16.84
N THR A 320 -11.61 14.54 15.59
CA THR A 320 -12.31 13.33 15.14
C THR A 320 -11.34 12.33 14.51
N TRP A 321 -11.71 11.05 14.51
CA TRP A 321 -10.87 10.00 13.95
C TRP A 321 -11.68 8.82 13.43
N THR A 322 -11.09 8.09 12.49
CA THR A 322 -11.65 6.83 11.97
C THR A 322 -11.53 5.70 12.99
N LYS A 323 -12.46 4.74 12.93
CA LYS A 323 -12.47 3.53 13.76
C LYS A 323 -12.34 2.30 12.85
N PRO A 324 -11.12 1.94 12.42
CA PRO A 324 -10.92 0.87 11.45
C PRO A 324 -11.25 -0.51 12.04
N GLU A 325 -11.82 -1.38 11.21
CA GLU A 325 -12.13 -2.78 11.55
C GLU A 325 -11.06 -3.75 11.03
N GLY A 326 -9.90 -3.22 10.67
CA GLY A 326 -8.76 -3.94 10.13
C GLY A 326 -7.62 -3.02 9.73
N GLY A 327 -6.62 -3.56 9.05
CA GLY A 327 -5.48 -2.80 8.54
C GLY A 327 -4.52 -2.33 9.61
N MET A 328 -3.99 -1.11 9.44
CA MET A 328 -2.81 -0.65 10.19
C MET A 328 -2.90 0.82 10.63
N PHE A 329 -3.95 1.57 10.26
CA PHE A 329 -3.97 3.03 10.34
C PHE A 329 -5.25 3.58 10.93
N ILE A 330 -5.10 4.70 11.66
CA ILE A 330 -6.18 5.58 12.08
C ILE A 330 -5.92 6.95 11.45
N TRP A 331 -6.96 7.54 10.87
CA TRP A 331 -6.95 8.88 10.33
C TRP A 331 -7.58 9.86 11.32
N VAL A 332 -6.87 10.93 11.65
CA VAL A 332 -7.31 11.95 12.60
C VAL A 332 -7.52 13.26 11.88
N THR A 333 -8.64 13.91 12.16
CA THR A 333 -8.96 15.26 11.70
C THR A 333 -8.96 16.21 12.90
N LEU A 334 -8.11 17.21 12.84
CA LEU A 334 -7.95 18.28 13.82
C LEU A 334 -8.88 19.45 13.48
N PRO A 335 -9.13 20.39 14.40
CA PRO A 335 -9.75 21.67 14.07
C PRO A 335 -8.99 22.38 12.94
N LYS A 336 -9.73 23.07 12.05
CA LYS A 336 -9.16 23.63 10.79
C LYS A 336 -8.00 24.61 10.98
N HIS A 337 -7.88 25.24 12.14
CA HIS A 337 -6.78 26.17 12.43
C HIS A 337 -5.46 25.50 12.84
N ILE A 338 -5.50 24.18 13.13
CA ILE A 338 -4.31 23.43 13.54
C ILE A 338 -3.65 22.79 12.31
N ASP A 339 -2.40 23.18 12.05
CA ASP A 339 -1.58 22.63 10.97
C ASP A 339 -0.80 21.40 11.47
N ALA A 340 -1.10 20.22 10.92
CA ALA A 340 -0.44 18.97 11.30
C ALA A 340 1.06 18.92 10.96
N MET A 341 1.52 19.68 9.96
CA MET A 341 2.96 19.78 9.65
C MET A 341 3.71 20.49 10.79
N LYS A 342 3.16 21.60 11.29
CA LYS A 342 3.74 22.34 12.44
C LYS A 342 3.63 21.55 13.73
N LEU A 343 2.52 20.81 13.90
CA LEU A 343 2.32 19.95 15.07
C LEU A 343 3.34 18.79 15.09
N LEU A 344 3.76 18.27 13.92
CA LEU A 344 4.77 17.22 13.83
C LEU A 344 6.11 17.65 14.43
N ASP A 345 6.58 18.86 14.17
CA ASP A 345 7.85 19.37 14.73
C ASP A 345 7.82 19.37 16.28
N GLN A 346 6.70 19.79 16.86
CA GLN A 346 6.48 19.78 18.30
C GLN A 346 6.39 18.34 18.85
N ALA A 347 5.73 17.46 18.14
CA ALA A 347 5.61 16.06 18.51
C ALA A 347 6.97 15.34 18.52
N ILE A 348 7.82 15.58 17.50
CA ILE A 348 9.18 15.03 17.44
C ILE A 348 10.03 15.54 18.62
N ALA A 349 9.93 16.83 18.97
CA ALA A 349 10.60 17.39 20.15
C ALA A 349 10.13 16.71 21.46
N ALA A 350 8.85 16.30 21.51
CA ALA A 350 8.24 15.55 22.61
C ALA A 350 8.39 14.01 22.47
N LYS A 351 9.23 13.54 21.56
CA LYS A 351 9.55 12.10 21.33
C LYS A 351 8.40 11.27 20.77
N VAL A 352 7.48 11.88 20.04
CA VAL A 352 6.40 11.19 19.32
C VAL A 352 6.44 11.60 17.85
N ALA A 353 6.17 10.66 16.94
CA ALA A 353 6.09 10.95 15.51
C ALA A 353 4.84 10.34 14.88
N PHE A 354 4.24 11.07 13.93
CA PHE A 354 3.11 10.66 13.09
C PHE A 354 3.33 11.10 11.64
N VAL A 355 2.42 10.81 10.72
CA VAL A 355 2.48 11.35 9.35
C VAL A 355 1.40 12.41 9.17
N PRO A 356 1.74 13.68 8.88
CA PRO A 356 0.79 14.70 8.48
C PRO A 356 0.00 14.29 7.23
N GLY A 357 -1.25 14.74 7.16
CA GLY A 357 -2.16 14.29 6.10
C GLY A 357 -1.95 14.95 4.74
N ALA A 358 -1.47 16.18 4.71
CA ALA A 358 -1.33 16.96 3.48
C ALA A 358 -0.66 16.21 2.30
N PRO A 359 0.43 15.41 2.49
CA PRO A 359 1.06 14.68 1.41
C PRO A 359 0.21 13.57 0.76
N PHE A 360 -0.88 13.14 1.38
CA PHE A 360 -1.77 12.11 0.82
C PHE A 360 -2.83 12.65 -0.15
N TYR A 361 -2.84 13.96 -0.38
CA TYR A 361 -3.74 14.60 -1.32
C TYR A 361 -3.02 14.87 -2.63
N ALA A 362 -3.60 14.43 -3.76
CA ALA A 362 -3.09 14.75 -5.08
C ALA A 362 -3.31 16.22 -5.44
N ASN A 363 -4.42 16.79 -4.96
CA ASN A 363 -4.85 18.19 -5.13
C ASN A 363 -5.30 18.71 -3.75
N GLU A 364 -5.46 19.99 -3.59
CA GLU A 364 -6.08 20.71 -2.46
C GLU A 364 -5.90 20.02 -1.09
N PRO A 365 -4.70 20.03 -0.49
CA PRO A 365 -4.40 19.29 0.72
C PRO A 365 -5.13 19.86 1.94
N GLU A 366 -5.72 18.97 2.75
CA GLU A 366 -6.20 19.33 4.10
C GLU A 366 -5.03 19.27 5.08
N THR A 367 -4.63 20.45 5.60
CA THR A 367 -3.46 20.58 6.48
C THR A 367 -3.74 20.18 7.92
N ASN A 368 -5.01 20.05 8.30
CA ASN A 368 -5.46 19.69 9.65
C ASN A 368 -5.71 18.18 9.83
N THR A 369 -5.09 17.35 9.02
CA THR A 369 -5.25 15.90 9.09
C THR A 369 -3.92 15.21 9.37
N LEU A 370 -3.97 14.01 9.98
CA LEU A 370 -2.79 13.18 10.21
C LEU A 370 -3.14 11.68 10.26
N ARG A 371 -2.13 10.85 9.98
CA ARG A 371 -2.23 9.40 10.05
C ARG A 371 -1.43 8.85 11.23
N LEU A 372 -2.05 7.96 12.02
CA LEU A 372 -1.41 7.16 13.05
C LEU A 372 -1.35 5.69 12.63
N SER A 373 -0.21 5.05 12.87
CA SER A 373 -0.03 3.60 12.77
C SER A 373 0.20 3.01 14.15
N PHE A 374 -0.51 1.96 14.51
CA PHE A 374 -0.47 1.37 15.85
C PHE A 374 0.32 0.04 15.89
N VAL A 375 0.60 -0.58 14.75
CA VAL A 375 0.98 -2.01 14.68
C VAL A 375 2.40 -2.34 15.14
N THR A 376 3.29 -1.37 15.26
CA THR A 376 4.68 -1.59 15.69
C THR A 376 4.97 -1.12 17.11
N VAL A 377 3.98 -0.53 17.78
CA VAL A 377 4.16 0.12 19.09
C VAL A 377 3.45 -0.72 20.17
N PRO A 378 4.11 -1.10 21.26
CA PRO A 378 3.48 -1.84 22.36
C PRO A 378 2.41 -1.00 23.08
N PRO A 379 1.39 -1.63 23.69
CA PRO A 379 0.23 -0.97 24.27
C PRO A 379 0.54 0.17 25.25
N GLU A 380 1.53 0.01 26.10
CA GLU A 380 1.95 1.01 27.09
C GLU A 380 2.48 2.28 26.39
N ARG A 381 3.33 2.09 25.39
CA ARG A 381 3.89 3.20 24.59
C ARG A 381 2.85 3.86 23.70
N ILE A 382 1.81 3.12 23.29
CA ILE A 382 0.65 3.72 22.57
C ILE A 382 -0.05 4.71 23.49
N ARG A 383 -0.40 4.34 24.74
CA ARG A 383 -1.08 5.24 25.68
C ARG A 383 -0.23 6.47 26.00
N GLU A 384 1.04 6.30 26.27
CA GLU A 384 1.98 7.39 26.53
C GLU A 384 2.07 8.38 25.35
N GLY A 385 2.27 7.85 24.13
CA GLY A 385 2.41 8.66 22.92
C GLY A 385 1.12 9.41 22.56
N VAL A 386 -0.05 8.76 22.70
CA VAL A 386 -1.35 9.41 22.49
C VAL A 386 -1.59 10.52 23.51
N ALA A 387 -1.25 10.32 24.79
CA ALA A 387 -1.38 11.34 25.82
C ALA A 387 -0.45 12.56 25.55
N VAL A 388 0.73 12.34 24.98
CA VAL A 388 1.62 13.45 24.53
C VAL A 388 0.97 14.21 23.39
N LEU A 389 0.44 13.52 22.36
CA LEU A 389 -0.24 14.18 21.25
C LEU A 389 -1.46 14.98 21.73
N ALA A 390 -2.26 14.43 22.65
CA ALA A 390 -3.41 15.11 23.23
C ALA A 390 -3.05 16.44 23.86
N LYS A 391 -1.96 16.47 24.66
CA LYS A 391 -1.46 17.73 25.29
C LYS A 391 -1.03 18.76 24.25
N LEU A 392 -0.32 18.32 23.21
CA LEU A 392 0.15 19.21 22.13
C LEU A 392 -1.02 19.79 21.32
N ILE A 393 -2.03 18.97 21.05
CA ILE A 393 -3.26 19.42 20.36
C ILE A 393 -4.02 20.40 21.24
N ALA A 394 -4.25 20.05 22.51
CA ALA A 394 -4.97 20.93 23.45
C ALA A 394 -4.30 22.30 23.63
N ALA A 395 -2.97 22.37 23.53
CA ALA A 395 -2.22 23.62 23.61
C ALA A 395 -2.42 24.55 22.39
N GLN A 396 -3.06 24.05 21.32
CA GLN A 396 -3.35 24.80 20.08
C GLN A 396 -4.86 25.04 19.89
N MET A 397 -5.72 24.52 20.83
CA MET A 397 -7.16 24.78 20.83
C MET A 397 -7.48 26.23 21.26
#